data_96d8a6f61efd93249aea9a2d6be14d93
#
_entry.id   96d8a6f61efd93249aea9a2d6be14d93
#
_cell.length_a   1.000
_cell.length_b   1.000
_cell.length_c   1.000
_cell.angle_alpha   90.00
_cell.angle_beta   90.00
_cell.angle_gamma   90.00
#
_symmetry.space_group_name_H-M   'P 1'
#
loop_
_entity.id
_entity.type
_entity.pdbx_description
1 polymer ?
#
loop_
_entity_poly.entity_id
_entity_poly.type
_entity_poly.pdbx_seq_one_letter_code
_entity_poly.pdbx_strand_id
1 'polypeptide(L)'
;MTLFIVTSSFAQEKESEPKVGSVIEMDDLMFRYRIIDYKSGETEWKYKGDKPCIIDFYATWCAPCRMIAPSLKELAEEYKDSIYVYKVDVDKQKELAMAMGIQSMPTILLIPMTGNPQIIVGAADKNTFRSAIEEVLLPSVK
;
A
#
# COMPACT_ATOMS: atom_id res chain seq x y z
N MET A 1 -55.53 -3.61 -10.10
CA MET A 1 -54.29 -3.35 -10.83
C MET A 1 -53.24 -2.98 -9.80
N THR A 2 -52.44 -3.96 -9.36
CA THR A 2 -51.51 -3.79 -8.26
C THR A 2 -50.13 -3.50 -8.85
N LEU A 3 -49.64 -2.28 -8.64
CA LEU A 3 -48.32 -1.85 -9.12
C LEU A 3 -47.25 -2.38 -8.15
N PHE A 4 -46.46 -3.39 -8.58
CA PHE A 4 -45.30 -3.83 -7.86
C PHE A 4 -44.14 -2.87 -8.15
N ILE A 5 -43.81 -2.04 -7.18
CA ILE A 5 -42.57 -1.24 -7.19
C ILE A 5 -41.45 -2.17 -6.76
N VAL A 6 -40.67 -2.64 -7.72
CA VAL A 6 -39.41 -3.33 -7.43
C VAL A 6 -38.40 -2.25 -7.07
N THR A 7 -38.20 -2.03 -5.78
CA THR A 7 -37.08 -1.23 -5.29
C THR A 7 -35.82 -2.08 -5.43
N SER A 8 -35.07 -1.87 -6.48
CA SER A 8 -33.71 -2.37 -6.61
C SER A 8 -32.86 -1.71 -5.53
N SER A 9 -32.69 -2.42 -4.43
CA SER A 9 -31.68 -2.06 -3.43
C SER A 9 -30.29 -2.31 -4.05
N PHE A 10 -29.71 -1.28 -4.64
CA PHE A 10 -28.27 -1.29 -4.90
C PHE A 10 -27.61 -1.23 -3.52
N ALA A 11 -27.16 -2.38 -3.03
CA ALA A 11 -26.21 -2.43 -1.95
C ALA A 11 -24.94 -1.72 -2.47
N GLN A 12 -24.75 -0.47 -2.10
CA GLN A 12 -23.45 0.17 -2.19
C GLN A 12 -22.54 -0.70 -1.33
N GLU A 13 -21.68 -1.48 -1.98
CA GLU A 13 -20.51 -2.01 -1.32
C GLU A 13 -19.75 -0.79 -0.82
N LYS A 14 -19.95 -0.51 0.45
CA LYS A 14 -19.17 0.46 1.17
C LYS A 14 -17.75 -0.07 1.14
N GLU A 15 -16.95 0.46 0.23
CA GLU A 15 -15.52 0.18 0.15
C GLU A 15 -14.97 0.42 1.56
N SER A 16 -14.66 -0.66 2.26
CA SER A 16 -14.23 -0.59 3.64
C SER A 16 -12.92 0.19 3.67
N GLU A 17 -12.88 1.24 4.46
CA GLU A 17 -11.65 1.98 4.71
C GLU A 17 -10.55 1.01 5.15
N PRO A 18 -9.28 1.25 4.73
CA PRO A 18 -8.19 0.36 5.10
C PRO A 18 -8.10 0.28 6.62
N LYS A 19 -7.96 -0.94 7.13
CA LYS A 19 -7.86 -1.20 8.56
C LYS A 19 -6.52 -0.66 9.08
N VAL A 20 -6.55 0.48 9.74
CA VAL A 20 -5.36 1.07 10.38
C VAL A 20 -4.80 0.13 11.46
N GLY A 21 -3.49 0.18 11.65
CA GLY A 21 -2.80 -0.63 12.65
C GLY A 21 -2.52 -2.07 12.23
N SER A 22 -2.83 -2.44 10.99
CA SER A 22 -2.51 -3.75 10.42
C SER A 22 -1.87 -3.62 9.04
N VAL A 23 -1.19 -4.68 8.59
CA VAL A 23 -0.72 -4.78 7.21
C VAL A 23 -1.89 -5.22 6.33
N ILE A 24 -2.20 -4.43 5.32
CA ILE A 24 -3.38 -4.59 4.47
C ILE A 24 -2.97 -5.22 3.15
N GLU A 25 -3.56 -6.36 2.79
CA GLU A 25 -3.37 -6.96 1.47
C GLU A 25 -3.96 -6.04 0.40
N MET A 26 -3.16 -5.74 -0.63
CA MET A 26 -3.54 -4.82 -1.70
C MET A 26 -3.49 -5.52 -3.05
N ASP A 27 -4.58 -5.46 -3.78
CA ASP A 27 -4.65 -5.90 -5.18
C ASP A 27 -4.47 -4.73 -6.16
N ASP A 28 -4.45 -5.04 -7.46
CA ASP A 28 -4.31 -4.05 -8.54
C ASP A 28 -5.40 -2.96 -8.49
N LEU A 29 -6.63 -3.36 -8.24
CA LEU A 29 -7.75 -2.42 -8.20
C LEU A 29 -7.61 -1.44 -7.02
N MET A 30 -7.28 -1.94 -5.84
CA MET A 30 -7.05 -1.11 -4.66
C MET A 30 -5.86 -0.18 -4.87
N PHE A 31 -4.76 -0.67 -5.47
CA PHE A 31 -3.60 0.17 -5.79
C PHE A 31 -3.98 1.34 -6.71
N ARG A 32 -4.71 1.06 -7.80
CA ARG A 32 -5.14 2.09 -8.75
C ARG A 32 -6.09 3.11 -8.14
N TYR A 33 -6.89 2.66 -7.21
CA TYR A 33 -7.86 3.52 -6.53
C TYR A 33 -7.24 4.36 -5.40
N ARG A 34 -6.35 3.76 -4.59
CA ARG A 34 -5.81 4.40 -3.38
C ARG A 34 -4.43 5.02 -3.54
N ILE A 35 -3.64 4.56 -4.50
CA ILE A 35 -2.26 5.00 -4.69
C ILE A 35 -2.16 5.88 -5.93
N ILE A 36 -2.21 5.29 -7.09
CA ILE A 36 -2.19 5.98 -8.39
C ILE A 36 -2.75 5.06 -9.47
N ASP A 37 -3.55 5.60 -10.36
CA ASP A 37 -4.01 4.84 -11.52
C ASP A 37 -2.97 4.87 -12.65
N TYR A 38 -2.04 3.94 -12.60
CA TYR A 38 -0.96 3.83 -13.59
C TYR A 38 -1.44 3.46 -15.01
N LYS A 39 -2.73 3.11 -15.17
CA LYS A 39 -3.37 2.83 -16.47
C LYS A 39 -4.08 4.05 -17.05
N SER A 40 -4.15 5.16 -16.34
CA SER A 40 -4.86 6.37 -16.77
C SER A 40 -4.18 7.15 -17.91
N GLY A 41 -2.88 6.87 -18.16
CA GLY A 41 -2.07 7.62 -19.11
C GLY A 41 -1.47 8.91 -18.55
N GLU A 42 -1.70 9.24 -17.29
CA GLU A 42 -1.02 10.35 -16.62
C GLU A 42 0.45 10.02 -16.41
N THR A 43 1.31 10.99 -16.65
CA THR A 43 2.77 10.84 -16.54
C THR A 43 3.34 11.36 -15.23
N GLU A 44 2.58 12.17 -14.51
CA GLU A 44 2.98 12.73 -13.23
C GLU A 44 2.57 11.83 -12.07
N TRP A 45 3.47 11.70 -11.10
CA TRP A 45 3.15 11.03 -9.84
C TRP A 45 2.26 11.93 -8.98
N LYS A 46 1.03 11.48 -8.71
CA LYS A 46 0.08 12.14 -7.80
C LYS A 46 -0.54 11.09 -6.89
N TYR A 47 -0.04 11.03 -5.68
CA TYR A 47 -0.59 10.12 -4.67
C TYR A 47 -2.03 10.50 -4.29
N LYS A 48 -2.91 9.50 -4.29
CA LYS A 48 -4.35 9.68 -4.01
C LYS A 48 -4.72 9.52 -2.54
N GLY A 49 -3.83 8.97 -1.72
CA GLY A 49 -4.13 8.64 -0.32
C GLY A 49 -4.20 9.87 0.60
N ASP A 50 -4.82 9.67 1.74
CA ASP A 50 -4.99 10.68 2.80
C ASP A 50 -3.91 10.63 3.89
N LYS A 51 -3.09 9.57 3.89
CA LYS A 51 -1.93 9.38 4.77
C LYS A 51 -0.77 8.81 3.97
N PRO A 52 0.48 9.09 4.38
CA PRO A 52 1.62 8.40 3.79
C PRO A 52 1.48 6.89 3.96
N CYS A 53 2.15 6.13 3.11
CA CYS A 53 2.07 4.68 3.21
C CYS A 53 3.37 3.97 2.85
N ILE A 54 3.45 2.73 3.29
CA ILE A 54 4.43 1.73 2.88
C ILE A 54 3.70 0.69 2.04
N ILE A 55 4.33 0.24 0.96
CA ILE A 55 3.88 -0.93 0.20
C ILE A 55 5.02 -1.94 0.12
N ASP A 56 4.80 -3.12 0.70
CA ASP A 56 5.71 -4.27 0.63
C ASP A 56 5.33 -5.16 -0.55
N PHE A 57 6.16 -5.15 -1.59
CA PHE A 57 6.04 -6.10 -2.71
C PHE A 57 6.77 -7.37 -2.34
N TYR A 58 6.02 -8.45 -2.14
CA TYR A 58 6.50 -9.72 -1.61
C TYR A 58 6.06 -10.90 -2.47
N ALA A 59 6.66 -12.06 -2.20
CA ALA A 59 6.19 -13.36 -2.67
C ALA A 59 6.08 -14.34 -1.52
N THR A 60 5.15 -15.27 -1.58
CA THR A 60 4.92 -16.25 -0.49
C THR A 60 6.09 -17.21 -0.29
N TRP A 61 6.86 -17.48 -1.34
CA TRP A 61 8.04 -18.35 -1.34
C TRP A 61 9.34 -17.62 -0.96
N CYS A 62 9.29 -16.33 -0.73
CA CYS A 62 10.45 -15.48 -0.47
C CYS A 62 10.80 -15.48 1.02
N ALA A 63 11.91 -16.11 1.41
CA ALA A 63 12.36 -16.18 2.80
C ALA A 63 12.70 -14.79 3.39
N PRO A 64 13.44 -13.89 2.71
CA PRO A 64 13.67 -12.54 3.22
C PRO A 64 12.38 -11.73 3.45
N CYS A 65 11.36 -11.93 2.61
CA CYS A 65 10.04 -11.30 2.80
C CYS A 65 9.39 -11.75 4.12
N ARG A 66 9.47 -13.04 4.43
CA ARG A 66 8.94 -13.58 5.69
C ARG A 66 9.72 -13.08 6.90
N MET A 67 11.01 -12.80 6.75
CA MET A 67 11.83 -12.26 7.83
C MET A 67 11.42 -10.86 8.26
N ILE A 68 11.03 -10.01 7.33
CA ILE A 68 10.63 -8.61 7.63
C ILE A 68 9.15 -8.46 7.98
N ALA A 69 8.32 -9.45 7.69
CA ALA A 69 6.88 -9.38 7.93
C ALA A 69 6.50 -9.04 9.38
N PRO A 70 7.12 -9.61 10.42
CA PRO A 70 6.86 -9.20 11.81
C PRO A 70 7.19 -7.74 12.08
N SER A 71 8.30 -7.24 11.55
CA SER A 71 8.70 -5.83 11.73
C SER A 71 7.69 -4.87 11.10
N LEU A 72 7.21 -5.18 9.89
CA LEU A 72 6.20 -4.35 9.23
C LEU A 72 4.86 -4.38 9.98
N LYS A 73 4.48 -5.52 10.53
CA LYS A 73 3.29 -5.65 11.35
C LYS A 73 3.37 -4.79 12.62
N GLU A 74 4.50 -4.82 13.31
CA GLU A 74 4.74 -4.00 14.50
C GLU A 74 4.74 -2.51 14.18
N LEU A 75 5.37 -2.11 13.07
CA LEU A 75 5.40 -0.71 12.64
C LEU A 75 4.00 -0.23 12.18
N ALA A 76 3.19 -1.08 11.57
CA ALA A 76 1.81 -0.75 11.23
C ALA A 76 0.99 -0.41 12.48
N GLU A 77 1.18 -1.15 13.56
CA GLU A 77 0.52 -0.87 14.84
C GLU A 77 1.09 0.39 15.51
N GLU A 78 2.42 0.53 15.54
CA GLU A 78 3.11 1.67 16.15
C GLU A 78 2.71 3.01 15.51
N TYR A 79 2.58 3.04 14.17
CA TYR A 79 2.26 4.25 13.40
C TYR A 79 0.82 4.26 12.87
N LYS A 80 -0.10 3.56 13.50
CA LYS A 80 -1.48 3.35 13.03
C LYS A 80 -2.27 4.63 12.73
N ASP A 81 -1.97 5.71 13.43
CA ASP A 81 -2.65 6.99 13.23
C ASP A 81 -1.99 7.86 12.15
N SER A 82 -0.82 7.49 11.69
CA SER A 82 0.04 8.33 10.84
C SER A 82 0.27 7.79 9.45
N ILE A 83 0.28 6.46 9.27
CA ILE A 83 0.56 5.81 7.99
C ILE A 83 -0.34 4.61 7.75
N TYR A 84 -0.44 4.21 6.48
CA TYR A 84 -0.91 2.87 6.10
C TYR A 84 0.26 1.97 5.75
N VAL A 85 0.12 0.67 6.01
CA VAL A 85 1.07 -0.35 5.59
C VAL A 85 0.32 -1.37 4.75
N TYR A 86 0.70 -1.48 3.49
CA TYR A 86 0.14 -2.41 2.52
C TYR A 86 1.16 -3.47 2.14
N LYS A 87 0.67 -4.60 1.64
CA LYS A 87 1.48 -5.61 0.99
C LYS A 87 0.83 -6.06 -0.33
N VAL A 88 1.66 -6.31 -1.32
CA VAL A 88 1.26 -6.75 -2.66
C VAL A 88 1.97 -8.06 -2.98
N ASP A 89 1.20 -9.12 -3.22
CA ASP A 89 1.72 -10.40 -3.69
C ASP A 89 2.05 -10.30 -5.19
N VAL A 90 3.32 -10.31 -5.54
CA VAL A 90 3.77 -10.13 -6.93
C VAL A 90 3.34 -11.27 -7.86
N ASP A 91 3.10 -12.47 -7.33
CA ASP A 91 2.63 -13.60 -8.11
C ASP A 91 1.14 -13.49 -8.47
N LYS A 92 0.36 -12.87 -7.58
CA LYS A 92 -1.06 -12.58 -7.82
C LYS A 92 -1.28 -11.30 -8.61
N GLN A 93 -0.42 -10.30 -8.44
CA GLN A 93 -0.52 -8.97 -9.03
C GLN A 93 0.62 -8.71 -10.01
N LYS A 94 0.78 -9.59 -11.01
CA LYS A 94 1.92 -9.56 -11.96
C LYS A 94 1.99 -8.28 -12.77
N GLU A 95 0.85 -7.81 -13.27
CA GLU A 95 0.79 -6.57 -14.06
C GLU A 95 1.20 -5.36 -13.25
N LEU A 96 0.70 -5.25 -12.02
CA LEU A 96 1.06 -4.17 -11.09
C LEU A 96 2.56 -4.22 -10.76
N ALA A 97 3.08 -5.40 -10.44
CA ALA A 97 4.51 -5.56 -10.13
C ALA A 97 5.39 -5.14 -11.32
N MET A 98 5.02 -5.51 -12.53
CA MET A 98 5.72 -5.08 -13.75
C MET A 98 5.63 -3.56 -13.96
N ALA A 99 4.45 -2.97 -13.79
CA ALA A 99 4.25 -1.53 -13.94
C ALA A 99 5.07 -0.72 -12.94
N MET A 100 5.25 -1.24 -11.72
CA MET A 100 6.07 -0.61 -10.68
C MET A 100 7.57 -0.95 -10.80
N GLY A 101 7.98 -1.74 -11.79
CA GLY A 101 9.38 -2.07 -12.01
C GLY A 101 9.97 -3.00 -10.96
N ILE A 102 9.17 -3.84 -10.33
CA ILE A 102 9.61 -4.76 -9.28
C ILE A 102 10.40 -5.90 -9.89
N GLN A 103 11.69 -6.03 -9.52
CA GLN A 103 12.60 -7.06 -10.03
C GLN A 103 13.02 -8.07 -8.98
N SER A 104 13.00 -7.67 -7.71
CA SER A 104 13.39 -8.52 -6.59
C SER A 104 12.47 -8.29 -5.39
N MET A 105 12.35 -9.28 -4.53
CA MET A 105 11.55 -9.21 -3.33
C MET A 105 12.40 -9.46 -2.07
N PRO A 106 12.09 -8.76 -0.98
CA PRO A 106 11.10 -7.70 -0.88
C PRO A 106 11.58 -6.40 -1.54
N THR A 107 10.67 -5.64 -2.10
CA THR A 107 10.86 -4.24 -2.47
C THR A 107 9.85 -3.40 -1.71
N ILE A 108 10.32 -2.46 -0.94
CA ILE A 108 9.50 -1.60 -0.10
C ILE A 108 9.39 -0.23 -0.74
N LEU A 109 8.18 0.15 -1.08
CA LEU A 109 7.86 1.47 -1.61
C LEU A 109 7.38 2.37 -0.47
N LEU A 110 8.04 3.51 -0.32
CA LEU A 110 7.72 4.55 0.66
C LEU A 110 7.05 5.71 -0.05
N ILE A 111 5.80 5.97 0.25
CA ILE A 111 5.00 6.98 -0.44
C ILE A 111 4.67 8.12 0.52
N PRO A 112 5.38 9.26 0.41
CA PRO A 112 5.05 10.46 1.19
C PRO A 112 3.80 11.14 0.63
N MET A 113 3.20 12.03 1.41
CA MET A 113 2.06 12.84 0.97
C MET A 113 2.43 13.77 -0.17
N THR A 114 3.67 14.24 -0.20
CA THR A 114 4.19 15.13 -1.24
C THR A 114 5.55 14.66 -1.72
N GLY A 115 5.85 14.89 -2.99
CA GLY A 115 7.10 14.45 -3.60
C GLY A 115 7.05 13.04 -4.16
N ASN A 116 8.19 12.53 -4.57
CA ASN A 116 8.30 11.24 -5.21
C ASN A 116 8.43 10.10 -4.20
N PRO A 117 7.92 8.91 -4.53
CA PRO A 117 8.17 7.71 -3.74
C PRO A 117 9.65 7.39 -3.65
N GLN A 118 10.04 6.76 -2.55
CA GLN A 118 11.37 6.18 -2.37
C GLN A 118 11.28 4.67 -2.23
N ILE A 119 12.37 3.97 -2.50
CA ILE A 119 12.43 2.51 -2.56
C ILE A 119 13.54 1.99 -1.66
N ILE A 120 13.22 0.96 -0.87
CA ILE A 120 14.20 0.11 -0.20
C ILE A 120 14.13 -1.27 -0.82
N VAL A 121 15.23 -1.75 -1.39
CA VAL A 121 15.33 -3.08 -1.99
C VAL A 121 16.02 -4.02 -1.00
N GLY A 122 15.40 -5.18 -0.78
CA GLY A 122 15.92 -6.20 0.12
C GLY A 122 15.41 -6.07 1.55
N ALA A 123 15.75 -7.08 2.37
CA ALA A 123 15.35 -7.14 3.76
C ALA A 123 16.20 -6.17 4.61
N ALA A 124 15.57 -5.15 5.14
CA ALA A 124 16.17 -4.25 6.11
C ALA A 124 15.67 -4.62 7.52
N ASP A 125 16.37 -4.13 8.53
CA ASP A 125 15.91 -4.31 9.90
C ASP A 125 14.81 -3.30 10.28
N LYS A 126 14.15 -3.55 11.41
CA LYS A 126 13.05 -2.72 11.90
C LYS A 126 13.46 -1.26 12.12
N ASN A 127 14.67 -1.02 12.62
CA ASN A 127 15.17 0.34 12.88
C ASN A 127 15.41 1.10 11.57
N THR A 128 15.88 0.44 10.53
CA THR A 128 16.02 1.02 9.19
C THR A 128 14.65 1.43 8.64
N PHE A 129 13.64 0.58 8.76
CA PHE A 129 12.28 0.94 8.36
C PHE A 129 11.69 2.08 9.19
N ARG A 130 11.93 2.07 10.51
CA ARG A 130 11.47 3.17 11.38
C ARG A 130 12.11 4.50 10.97
N SER A 131 13.42 4.52 10.73
CA SER A 131 14.11 5.72 10.27
C SER A 131 13.56 6.22 8.93
N ALA A 132 13.29 5.32 8.00
CA ALA A 132 12.69 5.66 6.71
C ALA A 132 11.27 6.23 6.86
N ILE A 133 10.45 5.69 7.75
CA ILE A 133 9.13 6.23 8.08
C ILE A 133 9.26 7.68 8.57
N GLU A 134 10.13 7.90 9.54
CA GLU A 134 10.29 9.21 10.17
C GLU A 134 10.89 10.26 9.22
N GLU A 135 11.88 9.87 8.42
CA GLU A 135 12.58 10.79 7.52
C GLU A 135 11.83 11.06 6.22
N VAL A 136 11.18 10.03 5.64
CA VAL A 136 10.55 10.12 4.32
C VAL A 136 9.05 10.37 4.44
N LEU A 137 8.35 9.64 5.30
CA LEU A 137 6.90 9.67 5.39
C LEU A 137 6.38 10.71 6.37
N LEU A 138 7.08 10.90 7.48
CA LEU A 138 6.69 11.79 8.58
C LEU A 138 7.81 12.81 8.87
N PRO A 139 8.23 13.61 7.87
CA PRO A 139 9.26 14.61 8.14
C PRO A 139 8.76 15.53 9.23
N SER A 140 9.60 15.72 10.25
CA SER A 140 9.27 16.62 11.37
C SER A 140 8.91 17.99 10.82
N VAL A 141 7.72 18.47 11.16
CA VAL A 141 7.39 19.87 10.99
C VAL A 141 8.28 20.63 11.98
N LYS A 142 9.34 21.20 11.46
CA LYS A 142 10.15 22.12 12.26
C LYS A 142 9.45 23.45 12.37
#